data_e8b7008e4787b1175469ea3cca7b2ccd
#
_entry.id   e8b7008e4787b1175469ea3cca7b2ccd
#
_cell.length_a   1.000
_cell.length_b   1.000
_cell.length_c   1.000
_cell.angle_alpha   90.00
_cell.angle_beta   90.00
_cell.angle_gamma   90.00
#
_symmetry.space_group_name_H-M   'P 1'
#
loop_
_entity.id
_entity.type
_entity.pdbx_description
1 polymer ?
#
loop_
_entity_poly.entity_id
_entity_poly.type
_entity_poly.pdbx_seq_one_letter_code
_entity_poly.pdbx_strand_id
1 'polypeptide(L)'
;MPVYRPPRIASSEITPRDVYLSRRRFLGTAAGLAAIGLTGREAVAAPLTAKPGAYKLDEQLTPLDAVTSYNNFYEFGVGKSDPKENSGKFKPTPWTVKVDGLVGKPKEFGLEELMKFDLEERPYRMRCVEGWSMAIPWIGFPLASLLDKVEPLGSAKFVSFETVIRPDEMPGQSGLFQPLNWPYVEGLRLDEARHPLTILAVGLYGETLPNQNGAPIRLVVP
;
A
#
# COMPACT_ATOMS: atom_id res chain seq x y z
N MET A 1 34.33 -13.67 -3.22
CA MET A 1 33.13 -13.96 -4.01
C MET A 1 32.93 -12.82 -5.00
N PRO A 2 32.70 -13.06 -6.30
CA PRO A 2 32.44 -11.98 -7.24
C PRO A 2 31.09 -11.33 -6.91
N VAL A 3 31.11 -10.01 -6.71
CA VAL A 3 29.89 -9.22 -6.50
C VAL A 3 29.23 -9.05 -7.86
N TYR A 4 28.06 -9.67 -8.08
CA TYR A 4 27.26 -9.47 -9.28
C TYR A 4 26.82 -8.00 -9.34
N ARG A 5 27.24 -7.29 -10.38
CA ARG A 5 26.74 -5.95 -10.71
C ARG A 5 25.76 -6.10 -11.86
N PRO A 6 24.46 -5.82 -11.67
CA PRO A 6 23.51 -5.85 -12.76
C PRO A 6 23.91 -4.85 -13.87
N PRO A 7 23.61 -5.14 -15.15
CA PRO A 7 23.89 -4.21 -16.23
C PRO A 7 23.14 -2.87 -15.98
N ARG A 8 23.82 -1.75 -16.25
CA ARG A 8 23.20 -0.43 -16.19
C ARG A 8 22.23 -0.32 -17.37
N ILE A 9 20.93 -0.22 -17.07
CA ILE A 9 19.92 0.12 -18.09
C ILE A 9 20.08 1.61 -18.37
N ALA A 10 20.26 1.99 -19.64
CA ALA A 10 20.36 3.38 -20.02
C ALA A 10 19.01 4.08 -19.75
N SER A 11 19.05 5.33 -19.26
CA SER A 11 17.82 6.11 -18.97
C SER A 11 16.95 6.32 -20.24
N SER A 12 17.53 6.21 -21.43
CA SER A 12 16.82 6.22 -22.72
C SER A 12 15.98 4.97 -22.99
N GLU A 13 16.22 3.87 -22.26
CA GLU A 13 15.47 2.61 -22.36
C GLU A 13 14.30 2.56 -21.37
N ILE A 14 14.21 3.54 -20.48
CA ILE A 14 13.14 3.64 -19.48
C ILE A 14 12.10 4.63 -20.02
N THR A 15 10.91 4.14 -20.35
CA THR A 15 9.81 5.00 -20.78
C THR A 15 9.39 5.92 -19.64
N PRO A 16 9.47 7.26 -19.78
CA PRO A 16 8.97 8.18 -18.76
C PRO A 16 7.49 7.94 -18.44
N ARG A 17 7.11 8.14 -17.17
CA ARG A 17 5.75 7.89 -16.67
C ARG A 17 4.66 8.63 -17.46
N ASP A 18 4.88 9.88 -17.80
CA ASP A 18 3.98 10.72 -18.58
C ASP A 18 3.73 10.17 -19.99
N VAL A 19 4.76 9.64 -20.64
CA VAL A 19 4.66 8.98 -21.96
C VAL A 19 3.87 7.67 -21.85
N TYR A 20 4.09 6.90 -20.79
CA TYR A 20 3.34 5.65 -20.53
C TYR A 20 1.86 5.93 -20.27
N LEU A 21 1.54 6.92 -19.43
CA LEU A 21 0.17 7.31 -19.10
C LEU A 21 -0.57 7.95 -20.29
N SER A 22 0.13 8.72 -21.15
CA SER A 22 -0.46 9.31 -22.35
C SER A 22 -0.85 8.26 -23.39
N ARG A 23 -0.04 7.20 -23.55
CA ARG A 23 -0.38 6.05 -24.41
C ARG A 23 -1.63 5.31 -23.89
N ARG A 24 -1.72 5.10 -22.59
CA ARG A 24 -2.88 4.44 -21.97
C ARG A 24 -4.16 5.29 -22.11
N ARG A 25 -4.07 6.62 -21.98
CA ARG A 25 -5.18 7.54 -22.26
C ARG A 25 -5.61 7.53 -23.72
N PHE A 26 -4.65 7.51 -24.66
CA PHE A 26 -4.94 7.48 -26.08
C PHE A 26 -5.63 6.17 -26.52
N LEU A 27 -5.21 5.03 -26.00
CA LEU A 27 -5.85 3.73 -26.26
C LEU A 27 -7.23 3.63 -25.58
N GLY A 28 -7.40 4.23 -24.39
CA GLY A 28 -8.66 4.27 -23.67
C GLY A 28 -9.74 5.12 -24.37
N THR A 29 -9.35 6.23 -25.00
CA THR A 29 -10.29 7.09 -25.74
C THR A 29 -10.71 6.48 -27.09
N ALA A 30 -9.88 5.67 -27.72
CA ALA A 30 -10.24 4.99 -28.97
C ALA A 30 -11.16 3.76 -28.76
N ALA A 31 -11.13 3.12 -27.58
CA ALA A 31 -11.99 1.98 -27.23
C ALA A 31 -13.30 2.40 -26.51
N GLY A 32 -13.42 3.64 -26.07
CA GLY A 32 -14.48 4.14 -25.20
C GLY A 32 -15.85 4.39 -25.86
N LEU A 33 -16.02 4.12 -27.15
CA LEU A 33 -17.29 4.31 -27.86
C LEU A 33 -18.04 3.00 -28.19
N ALA A 34 -17.55 1.83 -27.79
CA ALA A 34 -18.11 0.55 -28.23
C ALA A 34 -18.44 -0.48 -27.13
N ALA A 35 -18.39 -0.18 -25.83
CA ALA A 35 -18.72 -1.17 -24.80
C ALA A 35 -19.33 -0.54 -23.54
N ILE A 36 -20.59 -0.13 -23.59
CA ILE A 36 -21.48 -0.09 -22.42
C ILE A 36 -21.99 -1.52 -22.22
N GLY A 37 -21.32 -2.30 -21.40
CA GLY A 37 -21.70 -3.68 -21.09
C GLY A 37 -20.80 -4.29 -20.03
N LEU A 38 -21.27 -4.27 -18.75
CA LEU A 38 -20.96 -5.23 -17.70
C LEU A 38 -19.52 -5.82 -17.65
N THR A 39 -18.59 -5.07 -17.08
CA THR A 39 -17.37 -5.66 -16.51
C THR A 39 -17.09 -4.98 -15.18
N GLY A 40 -16.71 -5.78 -14.17
CA GLY A 40 -16.39 -5.29 -12.84
C GLY A 40 -15.41 -4.11 -12.93
N ARG A 41 -15.77 -2.99 -12.32
CA ARG A 41 -14.88 -1.82 -12.23
C ARG A 41 -13.68 -2.23 -11.39
N GLU A 42 -12.54 -2.44 -12.05
CA GLU A 42 -11.27 -2.33 -11.32
C GLU A 42 -11.28 -0.99 -10.59
N ALA A 43 -10.88 -1.00 -9.33
CA ALA A 43 -10.76 0.24 -8.56
C ALA A 43 -9.73 1.12 -9.28
N VAL A 44 -10.21 2.16 -9.96
CA VAL A 44 -9.35 3.10 -10.68
C VAL A 44 -8.61 3.92 -9.63
N ALA A 45 -7.28 3.84 -9.64
CA ALA A 45 -6.44 4.66 -8.77
C ALA A 45 -6.78 6.16 -8.98
N ALA A 46 -7.09 6.86 -7.91
CA ALA A 46 -7.45 8.28 -7.95
C ALA A 46 -6.23 9.15 -7.60
N PRO A 47 -6.06 10.30 -8.25
CA PRO A 47 -4.99 11.23 -7.91
C PRO A 47 -5.06 11.69 -6.46
N LEU A 48 -3.90 11.72 -5.78
CA LEU A 48 -3.74 12.22 -4.42
C LEU A 48 -2.84 13.45 -4.40
N THR A 49 -3.24 14.45 -3.64
CA THR A 49 -2.39 15.61 -3.32
C THR A 49 -1.67 15.33 -2.00
N ALA A 50 -0.35 15.36 -2.02
CA ALA A 50 0.48 15.19 -0.83
C ALA A 50 1.61 16.22 -0.85
N LYS A 51 2.06 16.64 0.33
CA LYS A 51 3.23 17.50 0.48
C LYS A 51 4.49 16.64 0.26
N PRO A 52 5.59 17.18 -0.29
CA PRO A 52 6.88 16.50 -0.26
C PRO A 52 7.30 16.24 1.19
N GLY A 53 7.62 15.00 1.52
CA GLY A 53 8.15 14.63 2.83
C GLY A 53 9.59 15.12 3.02
N ALA A 54 10.04 15.14 4.28
CA ALA A 54 11.41 15.55 4.63
C ALA A 54 12.47 14.52 4.18
N TYR A 55 12.07 13.29 3.89
CA TYR A 55 12.99 12.18 3.57
C TYR A 55 13.24 12.12 2.07
N LYS A 56 14.51 11.94 1.70
CA LYS A 56 14.94 11.79 0.30
C LYS A 56 15.77 10.53 0.17
N LEU A 57 15.69 9.90 -1.00
CA LEU A 57 16.58 8.81 -1.37
C LEU A 57 17.54 9.30 -2.47
N ASP A 58 18.81 8.90 -2.36
CA ASP A 58 19.85 9.16 -3.37
C ASP A 58 19.90 8.02 -4.41
N GLU A 59 18.72 7.46 -4.73
CA GLU A 59 18.58 6.38 -5.69
C GLU A 59 17.35 6.55 -6.57
N GLN A 60 17.36 5.86 -7.70
CA GLN A 60 16.22 5.85 -8.60
C GLN A 60 15.04 5.08 -8.00
N LEU A 61 13.84 5.64 -8.06
CA LEU A 61 12.62 4.96 -7.68
C LEU A 61 12.39 3.71 -8.54
N THR A 62 11.91 2.65 -7.93
CA THR A 62 11.53 1.43 -8.64
C THR A 62 10.39 1.72 -9.62
N PRO A 63 10.42 1.23 -10.86
CA PRO A 63 9.33 1.44 -11.81
C PRO A 63 7.97 1.01 -11.25
N LEU A 64 6.93 1.79 -11.49
CA LEU A 64 5.57 1.55 -11.00
C LEU A 64 5.06 0.13 -11.34
N ASP A 65 5.33 -0.34 -12.56
CA ASP A 65 4.90 -1.67 -12.98
C ASP A 65 5.53 -2.78 -12.13
N ALA A 66 6.81 -2.66 -11.78
CA ALA A 66 7.46 -3.61 -10.87
C ALA A 66 6.84 -3.57 -9.46
N VAL A 67 6.56 -2.37 -8.92
CA VAL A 67 5.94 -2.19 -7.61
C VAL A 67 4.53 -2.76 -7.55
N THR A 68 3.79 -2.67 -8.64
CA THR A 68 2.39 -3.12 -8.71
C THR A 68 2.19 -4.55 -9.20
N SER A 69 3.27 -5.23 -9.62
CA SER A 69 3.21 -6.60 -10.14
C SER A 69 4.02 -7.63 -9.36
N TYR A 70 4.82 -7.20 -8.40
CA TYR A 70 5.67 -8.08 -7.60
C TYR A 70 5.41 -7.80 -6.11
N ASN A 71 4.50 -8.56 -5.51
CA ASN A 71 3.94 -8.27 -4.19
C ASN A 71 3.95 -9.50 -3.28
N ASN A 72 3.90 -9.26 -1.96
CA ASN A 72 3.76 -10.27 -0.91
C ASN A 72 2.47 -10.03 -0.13
N PHE A 73 1.32 -10.17 -0.77
CA PHE A 73 0.02 -10.13 -0.12
C PHE A 73 -0.62 -11.52 -0.18
N TYR A 74 -0.39 -12.32 0.83
CA TYR A 74 -0.82 -13.73 0.89
C TYR A 74 -2.33 -13.89 0.96
N GLU A 75 -3.06 -12.83 1.28
CA GLU A 75 -4.50 -12.74 1.15
C GLU A 75 -4.99 -13.03 -0.29
N PHE A 76 -4.13 -12.75 -1.28
CA PHE A 76 -4.44 -12.96 -2.70
C PHE A 76 -3.70 -14.15 -3.32
N GLY A 77 -2.75 -14.75 -2.59
CA GLY A 77 -1.96 -15.90 -3.02
C GLY A 77 -0.49 -15.80 -2.63
N VAL A 78 0.25 -16.90 -2.79
CA VAL A 78 1.65 -17.01 -2.34
C VAL A 78 2.67 -16.63 -3.40
N GLY A 79 2.28 -16.64 -4.67
CA GLY A 79 3.12 -16.19 -5.79
C GLY A 79 3.23 -14.68 -5.83
N LYS A 80 4.32 -14.16 -6.42
CA LYS A 80 4.59 -12.71 -6.46
C LYS A 80 3.66 -11.95 -7.40
N SER A 81 3.12 -12.59 -8.44
CA SER A 81 2.12 -12.02 -9.34
C SER A 81 0.68 -12.20 -8.85
N ASP A 82 0.44 -13.16 -7.95
CA ASP A 82 -0.90 -13.51 -7.47
C ASP A 82 -1.69 -12.30 -6.94
N PRO A 83 -1.10 -11.38 -6.15
CA PRO A 83 -1.85 -10.23 -5.67
C PRO A 83 -2.36 -9.33 -6.79
N LYS A 84 -1.57 -9.12 -7.86
CA LYS A 84 -2.01 -8.35 -9.02
C LYS A 84 -3.14 -9.08 -9.79
N GLU A 85 -3.03 -10.38 -9.95
CA GLU A 85 -3.98 -11.19 -10.72
C GLU A 85 -5.30 -11.42 -9.97
N ASN A 86 -5.24 -11.61 -8.65
CA ASN A 86 -6.37 -12.07 -7.84
C ASN A 86 -7.08 -10.97 -7.05
N SER A 87 -6.51 -9.76 -6.93
CA SER A 87 -7.10 -8.68 -6.11
C SER A 87 -8.24 -7.91 -6.78
N GLY A 88 -8.60 -8.22 -8.03
CA GLY A 88 -9.61 -7.48 -8.78
C GLY A 88 -11.02 -7.49 -8.16
N LYS A 89 -11.35 -8.50 -7.34
CA LYS A 89 -12.63 -8.60 -6.64
C LYS A 89 -12.67 -7.80 -5.34
N PHE A 90 -11.51 -7.43 -4.80
CA PHE A 90 -11.43 -6.73 -3.53
C PHE A 90 -11.98 -5.31 -3.63
N LYS A 91 -12.87 -4.95 -2.71
CA LYS A 91 -13.53 -3.65 -2.63
C LYS A 91 -12.92 -2.83 -1.48
N PRO A 92 -12.01 -1.89 -1.78
CA PRO A 92 -11.35 -1.09 -0.75
C PRO A 92 -12.26 0.01 -0.14
N THR A 93 -13.45 0.20 -0.67
CA THR A 93 -14.41 1.21 -0.19
C THR A 93 -15.83 0.63 -0.14
N PRO A 94 -16.67 0.97 0.89
CA PRO A 94 -16.31 1.79 2.06
C PRO A 94 -15.33 1.08 3.01
N TRP A 95 -14.53 1.85 3.77
CA TRP A 95 -13.56 1.31 4.70
C TRP A 95 -13.56 2.06 6.03
N THR A 96 -13.39 1.32 7.12
CA THR A 96 -13.27 1.85 8.47
C THR A 96 -12.10 1.20 9.19
N VAL A 97 -11.32 1.99 9.91
CA VAL A 97 -10.25 1.53 10.81
C VAL A 97 -10.73 1.74 12.23
N LYS A 98 -10.93 0.64 12.96
CA LYS A 98 -11.29 0.67 14.37
C LYS A 98 -10.03 0.71 15.22
N VAL A 99 -9.98 1.65 16.19
CA VAL A 99 -8.91 1.76 17.17
C VAL A 99 -9.51 1.66 18.56
N ASP A 100 -9.12 0.64 19.30
CA ASP A 100 -9.61 0.37 20.64
C ASP A 100 -8.51 -0.22 21.57
N GLY A 101 -8.91 -0.79 22.72
CA GLY A 101 -8.01 -1.36 23.70
C GLY A 101 -7.55 -0.31 24.72
N LEU A 102 -6.22 -0.26 25.00
CA LEU A 102 -5.65 0.63 26.03
C LEU A 102 -5.50 2.07 25.51
N VAL A 103 -6.63 2.70 25.16
CA VAL A 103 -6.71 4.09 24.67
C VAL A 103 -7.76 4.87 25.45
N GLY A 104 -7.53 6.16 25.65
CA GLY A 104 -8.46 7.05 26.34
C GLY A 104 -9.69 7.40 25.49
N LYS A 105 -9.55 7.37 24.17
CA LYS A 105 -10.59 7.74 23.19
C LYS A 105 -10.72 6.69 22.08
N PRO A 106 -11.32 5.52 22.37
CA PRO A 106 -11.56 4.53 21.30
C PRO A 106 -12.43 5.14 20.20
N LYS A 107 -12.07 4.84 18.95
CA LYS A 107 -12.73 5.46 17.80
C LYS A 107 -12.65 4.61 16.55
N GLU A 108 -13.67 4.71 15.71
CA GLU A 108 -13.66 4.25 14.32
C GLU A 108 -13.41 5.42 13.39
N PHE A 109 -12.43 5.27 12.49
CA PHE A 109 -12.04 6.27 11.50
C PHE A 109 -12.50 5.79 10.13
N GLY A 110 -13.42 6.52 9.50
CA GLY A 110 -13.74 6.29 8.09
C GLY A 110 -12.58 6.72 7.19
N LEU A 111 -12.50 6.11 6.00
CA LEU A 111 -11.42 6.44 5.04
C LEU A 111 -11.34 7.93 4.73
N GLU A 112 -12.49 8.59 4.57
CA GLU A 112 -12.54 10.04 4.30
C GLU A 112 -11.96 10.89 5.44
N GLU A 113 -12.06 10.42 6.68
CA GLU A 113 -11.43 11.09 7.82
C GLU A 113 -9.93 10.86 7.83
N LEU A 114 -9.48 9.64 7.51
CA LEU A 114 -8.07 9.30 7.40
C LEU A 114 -7.38 10.09 6.27
N MET A 115 -8.09 10.35 5.18
CA MET A 115 -7.59 11.16 4.06
C MET A 115 -7.45 12.66 4.38
N LYS A 116 -7.97 13.14 5.52
CA LYS A 116 -7.81 14.53 5.98
C LYS A 116 -6.56 14.76 6.84
N PHE A 117 -5.82 13.71 7.18
CA PHE A 117 -4.51 13.89 7.81
C PHE A 117 -3.54 14.58 6.84
N ASP A 118 -2.49 15.20 7.38
CA ASP A 118 -1.43 15.82 6.58
C ASP A 118 -0.67 14.75 5.79
N LEU A 119 -1.09 14.52 4.54
CA LEU A 119 -0.47 13.54 3.66
C LEU A 119 0.88 14.04 3.15
N GLU A 120 1.89 13.19 3.26
CA GLU A 120 3.24 13.42 2.76
C GLU A 120 3.65 12.32 1.78
N GLU A 121 4.36 12.68 0.71
CA GLU A 121 5.05 11.72 -0.13
C GLU A 121 6.43 11.41 0.46
N ARG A 122 6.67 10.15 0.79
CA ARG A 122 7.91 9.68 1.42
C ARG A 122 8.52 8.53 0.63
N PRO A 123 9.60 8.76 -0.09
CA PRO A 123 10.31 7.69 -0.77
C PRO A 123 11.06 6.85 0.27
N TYR A 124 10.67 5.58 0.41
CA TYR A 124 11.35 4.62 1.28
C TYR A 124 11.93 3.47 0.49
N ARG A 125 13.14 3.06 0.87
CA ARG A 125 13.68 1.78 0.45
C ARG A 125 13.14 0.69 1.36
N MET A 126 12.34 -0.20 0.81
CA MET A 126 11.89 -1.41 1.48
C MET A 126 12.78 -2.58 1.11
N ARG A 127 13.15 -3.39 2.10
CA ARG A 127 13.84 -4.66 1.89
C ARG A 127 12.98 -5.79 2.40
N CYS A 128 12.66 -6.72 1.50
CA CYS A 128 11.96 -7.94 1.87
C CYS A 128 12.94 -8.94 2.53
N VAL A 129 12.44 -9.78 3.44
CA VAL A 129 13.17 -10.93 4.00
C VAL A 129 13.68 -11.88 2.92
N GLU A 130 13.03 -11.92 1.77
CA GLU A 130 13.41 -12.71 0.59
C GLU A 130 14.62 -12.13 -0.16
N GLY A 131 15.20 -11.03 0.30
CA GLY A 131 16.46 -10.47 -0.24
C GLY A 131 16.31 -9.48 -1.39
N TRP A 132 15.11 -9.21 -1.88
CA TRP A 132 14.86 -8.13 -2.84
C TRP A 132 14.51 -6.81 -2.14
N SER A 133 14.64 -5.69 -2.85
CA SER A 133 14.29 -4.37 -2.33
C SER A 133 13.71 -3.48 -3.42
N MET A 134 12.88 -2.53 -3.00
CA MET A 134 12.26 -1.52 -3.84
C MET A 134 12.33 -0.15 -3.18
N ALA A 135 12.56 0.90 -3.98
CA ALA A 135 12.44 2.29 -3.57
C ALA A 135 11.06 2.80 -4.02
N ILE A 136 10.15 3.02 -3.07
CA ILE A 136 8.73 3.32 -3.35
C ILE A 136 8.37 4.68 -2.74
N PRO A 137 7.81 5.63 -3.53
CA PRO A 137 7.31 6.90 -3.02
C PRO A 137 5.90 6.71 -2.44
N TRP A 138 5.85 6.33 -1.17
CA TRP A 138 4.60 6.18 -0.45
C TRP A 138 3.95 7.52 -0.16
N ILE A 139 2.63 7.58 -0.22
CA ILE A 139 1.85 8.71 0.25
C ILE A 139 1.08 8.27 1.49
N GLY A 140 1.26 8.99 2.58
CA GLY A 140 0.63 8.64 3.85
C GLY A 140 0.87 9.69 4.92
N PHE A 141 0.57 9.33 6.15
CA PHE A 141 0.75 10.18 7.32
C PHE A 141 1.40 9.40 8.47
N PRO A 142 2.11 10.06 9.42
CA PRO A 142 2.71 9.39 10.57
C PRO A 142 1.65 8.63 11.38
N LEU A 143 1.92 7.37 11.73
CA LEU A 143 1.05 6.60 12.62
C LEU A 143 0.87 7.31 13.97
N ALA A 144 1.89 8.02 14.45
CA ALA A 144 1.82 8.84 15.66
C ALA A 144 0.66 9.84 15.63
N SER A 145 0.36 10.44 14.47
CA SER A 145 -0.74 11.40 14.33
C SER A 145 -2.12 10.78 14.58
N LEU A 146 -2.31 9.51 14.22
CA LEU A 146 -3.53 8.76 14.54
C LEU A 146 -3.56 8.38 16.02
N LEU A 147 -2.43 7.91 16.56
CA LEU A 147 -2.32 7.55 17.97
C LEU A 147 -2.61 8.75 18.88
N ASP A 148 -2.20 9.96 18.51
CA ASP A 148 -2.50 11.18 19.26
C ASP A 148 -4.00 11.50 19.33
N LYS A 149 -4.79 11.05 18.35
CA LYS A 149 -6.26 11.22 18.37
C LYS A 149 -6.96 10.29 19.35
N VAL A 150 -6.38 9.12 19.61
CA VAL A 150 -6.99 8.09 20.48
C VAL A 150 -6.38 8.03 21.89
N GLU A 151 -5.31 8.78 22.14
CA GLU A 151 -4.68 8.97 23.45
C GLU A 151 -4.31 7.63 24.12
N PRO A 152 -3.28 6.91 23.67
CA PRO A 152 -2.85 5.67 24.31
C PRO A 152 -2.56 5.87 25.81
N LEU A 153 -3.08 4.98 26.64
CA LEU A 153 -2.87 5.02 28.08
C LEU A 153 -1.40 4.71 28.42
N GLY A 154 -0.91 5.18 29.56
CA GLY A 154 0.47 4.90 30.02
C GLY A 154 0.80 3.42 30.22
N SER A 155 -0.21 2.56 30.33
CA SER A 155 -0.08 1.10 30.38
C SER A 155 0.06 0.45 29.01
N ALA A 156 -0.30 1.14 27.91
CA ALA A 156 -0.14 0.63 26.56
C ALA A 156 1.36 0.50 26.23
N LYS A 157 1.79 -0.68 25.79
CA LYS A 157 3.19 -0.95 25.44
C LYS A 157 3.36 -1.30 23.96
N PHE A 158 2.31 -1.76 23.32
CA PHE A 158 2.30 -2.24 21.95
C PHE A 158 1.08 -1.71 21.19
N VAL A 159 1.21 -1.62 19.88
CA VAL A 159 0.10 -1.43 18.95
C VAL A 159 -0.03 -2.73 18.16
N SER A 160 -1.18 -3.37 18.20
CA SER A 160 -1.52 -4.54 17.42
C SER A 160 -2.31 -4.12 16.18
N PHE A 161 -1.98 -4.69 15.05
CA PHE A 161 -2.68 -4.49 13.78
C PHE A 161 -3.30 -5.81 13.38
N GLU A 162 -4.55 -5.77 12.99
CA GLU A 162 -5.28 -6.94 12.52
C GLU A 162 -5.86 -6.64 11.13
N THR A 163 -5.64 -7.56 10.18
CA THR A 163 -6.12 -7.41 8.82
C THR A 163 -7.58 -7.86 8.67
N VAL A 164 -8.24 -7.37 7.64
CA VAL A 164 -9.63 -7.74 7.35
C VAL A 164 -9.73 -9.20 6.89
N ILE A 165 -10.81 -9.88 7.26
CA ILE A 165 -11.17 -11.19 6.74
C ILE A 165 -12.31 -11.03 5.74
N ARG A 166 -12.03 -11.33 4.47
CA ARG A 166 -12.99 -11.32 3.36
C ARG A 166 -12.66 -12.43 2.34
N PRO A 167 -12.87 -13.71 2.69
CA PRO A 167 -12.44 -14.83 1.84
C PRO A 167 -13.07 -14.83 0.44
N ASP A 168 -14.25 -14.25 0.27
CA ASP A 168 -14.91 -14.10 -1.04
C ASP A 168 -14.20 -13.09 -1.97
N GLU A 169 -13.46 -12.14 -1.39
CA GLU A 169 -12.69 -11.11 -2.10
C GLU A 169 -11.18 -11.39 -2.07
N MET A 170 -10.72 -12.17 -1.09
CA MET A 170 -9.32 -12.49 -0.79
C MET A 170 -9.11 -14.01 -0.79
N PRO A 171 -8.89 -14.65 -1.94
CA PRO A 171 -8.87 -16.11 -2.07
C PRO A 171 -7.77 -16.79 -1.25
N GLY A 172 -6.69 -16.12 -0.90
CA GLY A 172 -5.64 -16.66 -0.03
C GLY A 172 -6.06 -16.87 1.43
N GLN A 173 -7.20 -16.28 1.84
CA GLN A 173 -7.79 -16.47 3.17
C GLN A 173 -8.69 -17.72 3.25
N SER A 174 -8.84 -18.46 2.15
CA SER A 174 -9.67 -19.67 2.07
C SER A 174 -8.88 -20.82 1.43
N GLY A 175 -9.33 -22.08 1.66
CA GLY A 175 -8.73 -23.25 1.05
C GLY A 175 -8.09 -24.21 2.05
N LEU A 176 -7.66 -25.39 1.55
CA LEU A 176 -7.08 -26.47 2.35
C LEU A 176 -5.64 -26.20 2.80
N PHE A 177 -4.93 -25.35 2.07
CA PHE A 177 -3.54 -24.93 2.38
C PHE A 177 -3.51 -23.44 2.60
N GLN A 178 -3.57 -23.02 3.86
CA GLN A 178 -3.42 -21.63 4.25
C GLN A 178 -1.99 -21.41 4.73
N PRO A 179 -1.21 -20.51 4.08
CA PRO A 179 0.18 -20.26 4.46
C PRO A 179 0.29 -19.53 5.80
N LEU A 180 -0.77 -18.86 6.24
CA LEU A 180 -0.83 -18.08 7.46
C LEU A 180 -2.14 -18.35 8.21
N ASN A 181 -2.14 -18.07 9.51
CA ASN A 181 -3.36 -17.99 10.31
C ASN A 181 -4.07 -16.64 10.03
N TRP A 182 -5.35 -16.67 9.77
CA TRP A 182 -6.15 -15.49 9.56
C TRP A 182 -7.03 -15.14 10.77
N PRO A 183 -7.25 -13.86 11.10
CA PRO A 183 -6.65 -12.68 10.46
C PRO A 183 -5.12 -12.64 10.63
N TYR A 184 -4.41 -12.04 9.69
CA TYR A 184 -2.99 -11.75 9.89
C TYR A 184 -2.86 -10.65 10.95
N VAL A 185 -1.98 -10.88 11.91
CA VAL A 185 -1.74 -9.96 13.03
C VAL A 185 -0.27 -9.52 13.01
N GLU A 186 -0.05 -8.23 13.10
CA GLU A 186 1.28 -7.64 13.24
C GLU A 186 1.33 -6.76 14.49
N GLY A 187 2.50 -6.54 15.04
CA GLY A 187 2.67 -5.75 16.27
C GLY A 187 3.90 -4.86 16.21
N LEU A 188 3.74 -3.64 16.71
CA LEU A 188 4.84 -2.72 16.97
C LEU A 188 4.86 -2.37 18.46
N ARG A 189 6.05 -2.19 19.03
CA ARG A 189 6.16 -1.50 20.29
C ARG A 189 5.68 -0.06 20.13
N LEU A 190 5.21 0.55 21.20
CA LEU A 190 4.64 1.89 21.13
C LEU A 190 5.66 2.95 20.66
N ASP A 191 6.94 2.78 20.99
CA ASP A 191 8.02 3.66 20.50
C ASP A 191 8.30 3.47 19.01
N GLU A 192 8.21 2.24 18.48
CA GLU A 192 8.28 1.94 17.04
C GLU A 192 7.06 2.49 16.30
N ALA A 193 5.86 2.32 16.86
CA ALA A 193 4.63 2.86 16.30
C ALA A 193 4.63 4.41 16.24
N ARG A 194 5.31 5.06 17.21
CA ARG A 194 5.47 6.52 17.25
C ARG A 194 6.72 7.02 16.52
N HIS A 195 7.52 6.11 15.96
CA HIS A 195 8.72 6.52 15.24
C HIS A 195 8.34 7.38 14.02
N PRO A 196 9.07 8.48 13.76
CA PRO A 196 8.74 9.39 12.66
C PRO A 196 8.68 8.73 11.27
N LEU A 197 9.39 7.63 11.06
CA LEU A 197 9.39 6.88 9.80
C LEU A 197 8.19 5.92 9.66
N THR A 198 7.53 5.56 10.76
CA THR A 198 6.36 4.67 10.71
C THR A 198 5.14 5.44 10.22
N ILE A 199 4.57 5.01 9.09
CA ILE A 199 3.42 5.67 8.47
C ILE A 199 2.27 4.70 8.19
N LEU A 200 1.08 5.26 8.11
CA LEU A 200 -0.05 4.66 7.43
C LEU A 200 -0.11 5.22 6.01
N ALA A 201 0.17 4.38 5.02
CA ALA A 201 0.15 4.75 3.62
C ALA A 201 -1.25 4.55 3.03
N VAL A 202 -1.71 5.52 2.26
CA VAL A 202 -2.98 5.54 1.53
C VAL A 202 -2.76 5.66 0.02
N GLY A 203 -1.52 5.85 -0.41
CA GLY A 203 -1.16 6.00 -1.81
C GLY A 203 0.31 5.73 -2.09
N LEU A 204 0.62 5.72 -3.38
CA LEU A 204 1.97 5.65 -3.95
C LEU A 204 1.97 6.29 -5.35
N TYR A 205 3.12 6.86 -5.76
CA TYR A 205 3.29 7.49 -7.08
C TYR A 205 2.22 8.56 -7.43
N GLY A 206 1.73 9.33 -6.45
CA GLY A 206 0.74 10.38 -6.68
C GLY A 206 -0.71 9.88 -6.79
N GLU A 207 -0.99 8.62 -6.51
CA GLU A 207 -2.32 8.00 -6.65
C GLU A 207 -2.68 7.16 -5.41
N THR A 208 -3.97 6.85 -5.21
CA THR A 208 -4.41 5.93 -4.15
C THR A 208 -3.80 4.56 -4.32
N LEU A 209 -3.67 3.80 -3.22
CA LEU A 209 -3.12 2.44 -3.27
C LEU A 209 -3.93 1.54 -4.21
N PRO A 210 -3.27 0.80 -5.11
CA PRO A 210 -3.90 -0.33 -5.78
C PRO A 210 -4.13 -1.49 -4.80
N ASN A 211 -5.09 -2.35 -5.11
CA ASN A 211 -5.49 -3.47 -4.24
C ASN A 211 -4.29 -4.34 -3.82
N GLN A 212 -3.47 -4.74 -4.78
CA GLN A 212 -2.28 -5.57 -4.56
C GLN A 212 -1.18 -4.91 -3.74
N ASN A 213 -1.26 -3.60 -3.51
CA ASN A 213 -0.33 -2.85 -2.68
C ASN A 213 -0.90 -2.46 -1.32
N GLY A 214 -2.07 -3.03 -0.94
CA GLY A 214 -2.68 -2.84 0.37
C GLY A 214 -3.71 -1.73 0.46
N ALA A 215 -4.49 -1.51 -0.62
CA ALA A 215 -5.63 -0.58 -0.57
C ALA A 215 -6.61 -0.95 0.55
N PRO A 216 -7.31 0.04 1.15
CA PRO A 216 -7.16 1.46 0.92
C PRO A 216 -6.10 2.11 1.82
N ILE A 217 -5.60 1.38 2.83
CA ILE A 217 -4.63 1.86 3.82
C ILE A 217 -3.78 0.69 4.32
N ARG A 218 -2.49 0.94 4.49
CA ARG A 218 -1.55 -0.05 5.01
C ARG A 218 -0.50 0.56 5.92
N LEU A 219 0.06 -0.25 6.81
CA LEU A 219 1.27 0.08 7.56
C LEU A 219 2.50 0.01 6.65
N VAL A 220 3.39 0.98 6.79
CA VAL A 220 4.73 0.98 6.19
C VAL A 220 5.77 1.36 7.25
N VAL A 221 6.74 0.47 7.45
CA VAL A 221 7.90 0.64 8.34
C VAL A 221 9.13 0.36 7.50
N PRO A 222 10.00 1.36 7.24
CA PRO A 222 11.20 1.20 6.41
C PRO A 222 12.32 0.46 7.12
#